data_b8e470ccd47fbac33358a9aece537ca0
#
_entry.id   b8e470ccd47fbac33358a9aece537ca0
#
_cell.length_a   1.000
_cell.length_b   1.000
_cell.length_c   1.000
_cell.angle_alpha   90.00
_cell.angle_beta   90.00
_cell.angle_gamma   90.00
#
_symmetry.space_group_name_H-M   'P 1'
#
loop_
_entity.id
_entity.type
_entity.pdbx_description
1 polymer ?
#
loop_
_entity_poly.entity_id
_entity_poly.type
_entity_poly.pdbx_seq_one_letter_code
_entity_poly.pdbx_strand_id
1 'polypeptide(L)'
;MYLALGGYTALCQLVGGSGRKDISCPIPLIYPVGWWYNKKKTGEGSMISTKGRYSIRILLDLAANGGEKYIPMKEVAARQEISLKYIEKLTPVLKSAGFVESAHGIGGGYRLTRKPEAYTLWEILQLAEGDLTPVSCLHEDGSVTCCRAPHCRTLPVWQRFYTMTREYFSGITLADLLQDPEKPL
;
A
#
# COMPACT_ATOMS: atom_id res chain seq x y z
N MET A 1 3.07 19.27 -33.15
CA MET A 1 1.63 19.38 -32.91
C MET A 1 1.12 18.01 -32.51
N TYR A 2 1.22 17.67 -31.20
CA TYR A 2 0.80 16.38 -30.66
C TYR A 2 -0.42 16.60 -29.80
N LEU A 3 -1.53 16.00 -30.21
CA LEU A 3 -2.81 16.01 -29.52
C LEU A 3 -2.84 14.91 -28.46
N ALA A 4 -3.30 15.28 -27.29
CA ALA A 4 -3.64 14.40 -26.19
C ALA A 4 -4.84 13.51 -26.57
N LEU A 5 -4.78 12.26 -26.14
CA LEU A 5 -5.91 11.32 -26.13
C LEU A 5 -5.91 10.70 -24.74
N GLY A 6 -6.85 10.93 -23.92
CA GLY A 6 -8.27 10.74 -24.12
C GLY A 6 -8.67 9.42 -23.49
N GLY A 7 -9.43 9.51 -22.39
CA GLY A 7 -9.87 8.43 -21.52
C GLY A 7 -10.50 7.24 -22.26
N TYR A 8 -10.19 6.06 -21.76
CA TYR A 8 -10.88 4.82 -22.13
C TYR A 8 -12.12 4.65 -21.27
N THR A 9 -13.24 5.16 -21.75
CA THR A 9 -14.56 4.72 -21.30
C THR A 9 -14.88 3.41 -22.01
N ALA A 10 -14.84 2.29 -21.30
CA ALA A 10 -15.29 1.00 -21.80
C ALA A 10 -16.82 1.02 -21.94
N LEU A 11 -17.33 1.27 -23.16
CA LEU A 11 -18.75 1.09 -23.49
C LEU A 11 -19.04 -0.41 -23.58
N CYS A 12 -19.79 -0.92 -22.59
CA CYS A 12 -20.41 -2.22 -22.68
C CYS A 12 -21.64 -2.13 -23.59
N GLN A 13 -21.50 -2.44 -24.90
CA GLN A 13 -22.63 -2.50 -25.82
C GLN A 13 -23.46 -3.77 -25.58
N LEU A 14 -24.72 -3.58 -25.22
CA LEU A 14 -25.72 -4.64 -25.20
C LEU A 14 -26.10 -5.00 -26.65
N VAL A 15 -25.62 -6.11 -27.13
CA VAL A 15 -26.11 -6.71 -28.39
C VAL A 15 -27.26 -7.64 -28.01
N GLY A 16 -28.48 -7.22 -28.33
CA GLY A 16 -29.68 -8.01 -28.17
C GLY A 16 -29.79 -9.08 -29.26
N GLY A 17 -29.82 -10.36 -28.85
CA GLY A 17 -30.11 -11.50 -29.72
C GLY A 17 -30.53 -12.68 -28.83
N SER A 18 -31.67 -13.31 -29.15
CA SER A 18 -32.24 -14.44 -28.39
C SER A 18 -31.33 -15.68 -28.45
N GLY A 19 -31.01 -16.23 -27.30
CA GLY A 19 -30.35 -17.52 -27.15
C GLY A 19 -28.91 -17.42 -26.65
N ARG A 20 -28.68 -17.87 -25.43
CA ARG A 20 -27.39 -17.95 -24.71
C ARG A 20 -26.58 -16.65 -24.75
N LYS A 21 -26.67 -15.88 -23.68
CA LYS A 21 -25.82 -14.69 -23.49
C LYS A 21 -24.40 -15.14 -23.15
N ASP A 22 -23.58 -15.32 -24.18
CA ASP A 22 -22.14 -15.37 -24.02
C ASP A 22 -21.70 -13.93 -23.75
N ILE A 23 -21.53 -13.59 -22.49
CA ILE A 23 -20.93 -12.32 -22.08
C ILE A 23 -19.43 -12.44 -22.35
N SER A 24 -19.02 -12.18 -23.59
CA SER A 24 -17.62 -12.01 -23.93
C SER A 24 -17.18 -10.64 -23.38
N CYS A 25 -16.63 -10.64 -22.18
CA CYS A 25 -15.83 -9.52 -21.72
C CYS A 25 -14.60 -9.47 -22.64
N PRO A 26 -14.35 -8.40 -23.39
CA PRO A 26 -13.12 -8.26 -24.14
C PRO A 26 -11.99 -8.03 -23.15
N ILE A 27 -11.45 -9.11 -22.60
CA ILE A 27 -10.12 -9.06 -21.99
C ILE A 27 -9.20 -8.87 -23.19
N PRO A 28 -8.50 -7.74 -23.30
CA PRO A 28 -7.50 -7.61 -24.36
C PRO A 28 -6.46 -8.71 -24.12
N LEU A 29 -6.42 -9.69 -25.01
CA LEU A 29 -5.39 -10.73 -25.11
C LEU A 29 -4.02 -10.12 -25.51
N ILE A 30 -3.58 -9.08 -24.80
CA ILE A 30 -2.33 -8.35 -25.10
C ILE A 30 -1.37 -8.40 -23.90
N TYR A 31 -1.49 -9.41 -23.05
CA TYR A 31 -0.41 -9.71 -22.13
C TYR A 31 0.32 -10.97 -22.61
N PRO A 32 1.55 -10.85 -23.11
CA PRO A 32 2.34 -12.04 -23.43
C PRO A 32 2.48 -12.88 -22.17
N VAL A 33 2.29 -14.19 -22.32
CA VAL A 33 2.34 -15.20 -21.22
C VAL A 33 3.60 -15.09 -20.36
N GLY A 34 4.63 -14.35 -20.80
CA GLY A 34 5.85 -14.06 -20.06
C GLY A 34 5.71 -12.96 -18.98
N TRP A 35 4.64 -12.14 -19.00
CA TRP A 35 4.51 -11.01 -18.07
C TRP A 35 4.16 -11.48 -16.64
N TRP A 36 3.35 -12.51 -16.52
CA TRP A 36 3.05 -13.14 -15.22
C TRP A 36 4.26 -13.82 -14.58
N TYR A 37 5.15 -14.37 -15.41
CA TYR A 37 6.36 -15.06 -14.93
C TYR A 37 7.44 -14.08 -14.45
N ASN A 38 7.55 -12.91 -15.05
CA ASN A 38 8.50 -11.89 -14.64
C ASN A 38 8.09 -11.14 -13.35
N LYS A 39 6.79 -11.00 -13.06
CA LYS A 39 6.31 -10.38 -11.82
C LYS A 39 6.74 -11.15 -10.57
N LYS A 40 6.89 -12.49 -10.66
CA LYS A 40 7.40 -13.33 -9.57
C LYS A 40 8.90 -13.14 -9.26
N LYS A 41 9.70 -12.58 -10.17
CA LYS A 41 11.14 -12.36 -9.96
C LYS A 41 11.48 -11.07 -9.22
N THR A 42 10.54 -10.12 -9.11
CA THR A 42 10.76 -8.81 -8.47
C THR A 42 10.30 -8.74 -7.03
N GLY A 43 9.87 -9.85 -6.41
CA GLY A 43 9.36 -9.86 -5.02
C GLY A 43 7.94 -9.28 -4.87
N GLU A 44 7.26 -8.98 -5.98
CA GLU A 44 5.94 -8.33 -6.02
C GLU A 44 4.75 -9.31 -5.82
N GLY A 45 4.98 -10.43 -5.16
CA GLY A 45 3.94 -11.43 -4.89
C GLY A 45 3.32 -11.35 -3.49
N SER A 46 3.80 -10.44 -2.65
CA SER A 46 3.32 -10.26 -1.27
C SER A 46 2.41 -9.05 -1.20
N MET A 47 1.26 -9.17 -0.54
CA MET A 47 0.34 -8.07 -0.25
C MET A 47 1.05 -6.95 0.53
N ILE A 48 1.96 -7.32 1.43
CA ILE A 48 2.81 -6.40 2.19
C ILE A 48 4.26 -6.70 1.83
N SER A 49 4.87 -5.80 1.09
CA SER A 49 6.25 -5.93 0.62
C SER A 49 7.27 -5.59 1.72
N THR A 50 8.53 -5.73 1.39
CA THR A 50 9.64 -5.24 2.25
C THR A 50 9.52 -3.72 2.50
N LYS A 51 8.98 -2.96 1.54
CA LYS A 51 8.80 -1.52 1.65
C LYS A 51 7.80 -1.16 2.76
N GLY A 52 6.64 -1.79 2.79
CA GLY A 52 5.64 -1.60 3.86
C GLY A 52 6.19 -1.98 5.23
N ARG A 53 6.75 -3.19 5.35
CA ARG A 53 7.33 -3.67 6.60
C ARG A 53 8.42 -2.76 7.16
N TYR A 54 9.33 -2.28 6.31
CA TYR A 54 10.42 -1.41 6.73
C TYR A 54 9.94 0.01 7.02
N SER A 55 8.91 0.51 6.34
CA SER A 55 8.30 1.80 6.68
C SER A 55 7.74 1.78 8.11
N ILE A 56 7.03 0.71 8.49
CA ILE A 56 6.54 0.54 9.87
C ILE A 56 7.72 0.50 10.85
N ARG A 57 8.76 -0.31 10.60
CA ARG A 57 9.92 -0.43 11.48
C ARG A 57 10.68 0.87 11.67
N ILE A 58 10.85 1.67 10.61
CA ILE A 58 11.49 2.99 10.67
C ILE A 58 10.67 3.94 11.55
N LEU A 59 9.37 4.03 11.32
CA LEU A 59 8.49 4.92 12.09
C LEU A 59 8.38 4.48 13.55
N LEU A 60 8.33 3.17 13.80
CA LEU A 60 8.34 2.61 15.16
C LEU A 60 9.64 2.92 15.90
N ASP A 61 10.79 2.82 15.24
CA ASP A 61 12.09 3.18 15.81
C ASP A 61 12.16 4.67 16.17
N LEU A 62 11.67 5.55 15.29
CA LEU A 62 11.57 6.97 15.57
C LEU A 62 10.61 7.27 16.72
N ALA A 63 9.51 6.53 16.83
CA ALA A 63 8.56 6.67 17.95
C ALA A 63 9.18 6.24 19.28
N ALA A 64 9.93 5.13 19.29
CA ALA A 64 10.57 4.57 20.49
C ALA A 64 11.74 5.41 21.01
N ASN A 65 12.54 5.98 20.11
CA ASN A 65 13.83 6.59 20.46
C ASN A 65 13.89 8.11 20.26
N GLY A 66 12.94 8.69 19.52
CA GLY A 66 12.99 10.09 19.10
C GLY A 66 12.35 11.03 20.15
N GLY A 67 11.09 10.85 20.46
CA GLY A 67 10.31 11.85 21.17
C GLY A 67 10.37 13.19 20.43
N GLU A 68 10.90 14.22 21.06
CA GLU A 68 11.12 15.54 20.45
C GLU A 68 12.47 15.67 19.71
N LYS A 69 13.36 14.68 19.83
CA LYS A 69 14.70 14.73 19.22
C LYS A 69 14.68 14.25 17.77
N TYR A 70 15.57 14.81 16.96
CA TYR A 70 15.86 14.30 15.64
C TYR A 70 16.83 13.14 15.70
N ILE A 71 16.50 12.03 15.04
CA ILE A 71 17.30 10.80 15.02
C ILE A 71 17.97 10.67 13.64
N PRO A 72 19.31 10.54 13.59
CA PRO A 72 20.02 10.25 12.33
C PRO A 72 19.59 8.90 11.75
N MET A 73 19.30 8.84 10.44
CA MET A 73 18.90 7.59 9.79
C MET A 73 19.97 6.49 9.87
N LYS A 74 21.23 6.84 10.07
CA LYS A 74 22.31 5.88 10.30
C LYS A 74 22.09 5.08 11.61
N GLU A 75 21.56 5.73 12.64
CA GLU A 75 21.26 5.06 13.91
C GLU A 75 20.05 4.12 13.76
N VAL A 76 18.99 4.58 13.08
CA VAL A 76 17.83 3.73 12.74
C VAL A 76 18.29 2.52 11.93
N ALA A 77 19.16 2.72 10.93
CA ALA A 77 19.73 1.66 10.10
C ALA A 77 20.43 0.60 10.95
N ALA A 78 21.25 1.03 11.90
CA ALA A 78 22.01 0.14 12.77
C ALA A 78 21.08 -0.66 13.73
N ARG A 79 20.13 0.01 14.39
CA ARG A 79 19.19 -0.66 15.32
C ARG A 79 18.25 -1.63 14.62
N GLN A 80 17.77 -1.24 13.43
CA GLN A 80 16.81 -2.03 12.66
C GLN A 80 17.45 -3.06 11.71
N GLU A 81 18.77 -3.08 11.60
CA GLU A 81 19.52 -3.95 10.66
C GLU A 81 19.02 -3.81 9.21
N ILE A 82 18.72 -2.57 8.82
CA ILE A 82 18.30 -2.21 7.47
C ILE A 82 19.43 -1.41 6.82
N SER A 83 19.75 -1.70 5.55
CA SER A 83 20.78 -0.92 4.87
C SER A 83 20.41 0.56 4.81
N LEU A 84 21.36 1.45 5.13
CA LEU A 84 21.13 2.90 5.08
C LEU A 84 20.63 3.33 3.70
N LYS A 85 21.19 2.78 2.62
CA LYS A 85 20.77 3.06 1.24
C LYS A 85 19.27 2.74 1.01
N TYR A 86 18.75 1.72 1.68
CA TYR A 86 17.32 1.38 1.56
C TYR A 86 16.44 2.35 2.37
N ILE A 87 16.86 2.72 3.57
CA ILE A 87 16.19 3.75 4.38
C ILE A 87 16.12 5.07 3.63
N GLU A 88 17.24 5.48 3.00
CA GLU A 88 17.30 6.71 2.18
C GLU A 88 16.34 6.71 0.98
N LYS A 89 15.90 5.56 0.51
CA LYS A 89 14.84 5.46 -0.51
C LYS A 89 13.43 5.64 0.08
N LEU A 90 13.21 5.18 1.30
CA LEU A 90 11.90 5.24 1.95
C LEU A 90 11.63 6.60 2.59
N THR A 91 12.64 7.19 3.20
CA THR A 91 12.53 8.44 3.96
C THR A 91 11.93 9.61 3.18
N PRO A 92 12.29 9.86 1.89
CA PRO A 92 11.67 10.92 1.10
C PRO A 92 10.16 10.72 0.91
N VAL A 93 9.71 9.47 0.76
CA VAL A 93 8.28 9.13 0.62
C VAL A 93 7.55 9.43 1.93
N LEU A 94 8.10 8.99 3.06
CA LEU A 94 7.55 9.27 4.40
C LEU A 94 7.51 10.77 4.69
N LYS A 95 8.55 11.52 4.27
CA LYS A 95 8.63 12.97 4.44
C LYS A 95 7.62 13.70 3.56
N SER A 96 7.50 13.35 2.28
CA SER A 96 6.55 13.99 1.36
C SER A 96 5.09 13.77 1.78
N ALA A 97 4.79 12.65 2.43
CA ALA A 97 3.49 12.36 3.00
C ALA A 97 3.27 13.02 4.39
N GLY A 98 4.25 13.74 4.92
CA GLY A 98 4.14 14.41 6.20
C GLY A 98 4.18 13.48 7.41
N PHE A 99 4.72 12.28 7.28
CA PHE A 99 4.86 11.34 8.39
C PHE A 99 6.09 11.63 9.23
N VAL A 100 7.13 12.16 8.61
CA VAL A 100 8.35 12.59 9.27
C VAL A 100 8.78 13.96 8.78
N GLU A 101 9.46 14.68 9.61
CA GLU A 101 10.18 15.90 9.25
C GLU A 101 11.68 15.73 9.48
N SER A 102 12.49 16.60 8.90
CA SER A 102 13.95 16.53 8.99
C SER A 102 14.56 17.86 9.37
N ALA A 103 15.62 17.81 10.17
CA ALA A 103 16.52 18.92 10.43
C ALA A 103 17.92 18.62 9.89
N HIS A 104 18.64 19.65 9.45
CA HIS A 104 20.01 19.56 8.96
C HIS A 104 21.00 20.06 10.02
N GLY A 105 22.26 19.66 9.89
CA GLY A 105 23.36 20.11 10.75
C GLY A 105 23.64 19.17 11.92
N ILE A 106 24.42 19.70 12.91
CA ILE A 106 24.79 18.95 14.11
C ILE A 106 23.54 18.69 14.94
N GLY A 107 23.28 17.42 15.27
CA GLY A 107 22.02 17.00 15.95
C GLY A 107 20.81 16.91 15.01
N GLY A 108 21.02 16.99 13.69
CA GLY A 108 19.97 16.80 12.69
C GLY A 108 19.62 15.33 12.49
N GLY A 109 18.55 15.11 11.74
CA GLY A 109 17.99 13.78 11.48
C GLY A 109 16.52 13.86 11.13
N TYR A 110 15.76 12.87 11.57
CA TYR A 110 14.32 12.78 11.33
C TYR A 110 13.57 12.56 12.64
N ARG A 111 12.35 13.07 12.71
CA ARG A 111 11.42 12.79 13.79
C ARG A 111 10.00 12.66 13.24
N LEU A 112 9.11 12.08 14.03
CA LEU A 112 7.69 12.01 13.70
C LEU A 112 7.07 13.42 13.74
N THR A 113 6.10 13.68 12.87
CA THR A 113 5.34 14.94 12.83
C THR A 113 4.13 14.92 13.76
N ARG A 114 3.64 13.74 14.11
CA ARG A 114 2.47 13.50 14.95
C ARG A 114 2.84 12.57 16.11
N LYS A 115 1.99 12.48 17.12
CA LYS A 115 2.14 11.50 18.20
C LYS A 115 1.95 10.07 17.67
N PRO A 116 2.58 9.04 18.27
CA PRO A 116 2.49 7.65 17.79
C PRO A 116 1.05 7.11 17.68
N GLU A 117 0.12 7.59 18.53
CA GLU A 117 -1.29 7.21 18.51
C GLU A 117 -2.02 7.67 17.21
N ALA A 118 -1.47 8.67 16.54
CA ALA A 118 -2.05 9.23 15.32
C ALA A 118 -1.55 8.56 14.03
N TYR A 119 -0.75 7.50 14.12
CA TYR A 119 -0.28 6.73 12.97
C TYR A 119 -0.90 5.34 13.00
N THR A 120 -1.85 5.07 12.11
CA THR A 120 -2.38 3.72 11.94
C THR A 120 -1.47 2.89 11.00
N LEU A 121 -1.45 1.58 11.20
CA LEU A 121 -0.74 0.70 10.26
C LEU A 121 -1.34 0.75 8.87
N TRP A 122 -2.64 1.01 8.76
CA TRP A 122 -3.31 1.17 7.47
C TRP A 122 -2.72 2.32 6.66
N GLU A 123 -2.62 3.53 7.25
CA GLU A 123 -2.04 4.70 6.57
C GLU A 123 -0.60 4.46 6.11
N ILE A 124 0.20 3.81 6.97
CA ILE A 124 1.60 3.51 6.67
C ILE A 124 1.71 2.52 5.51
N LEU A 125 0.91 1.46 5.52
CA LEU A 125 0.90 0.45 4.47
C LEU A 125 0.35 1.02 3.16
N GLN A 126 -0.71 1.80 3.21
CA GLN A 126 -1.29 2.46 2.03
C GLN A 126 -0.27 3.40 1.38
N LEU A 127 0.47 4.19 2.16
CA LEU A 127 1.55 5.04 1.64
C LEU A 127 2.67 4.20 1.00
N ALA A 128 3.04 3.10 1.63
CA ALA A 128 4.16 2.29 1.18
C ALA A 128 3.83 1.44 -0.05
N GLU A 129 2.69 0.80 -0.07
CA GLU A 129 2.30 -0.17 -1.11
C GLU A 129 1.45 0.46 -2.23
N GLY A 130 0.76 1.57 -1.94
CA GLY A 130 -0.29 2.12 -2.78
C GLY A 130 -1.60 1.38 -2.54
N ASP A 131 -2.15 0.76 -3.58
CA ASP A 131 -3.39 0.02 -3.52
C ASP A 131 -3.23 -1.31 -2.75
N LEU A 132 -4.01 -1.49 -1.71
CA LEU A 132 -4.07 -2.70 -0.87
C LEU A 132 -5.28 -3.59 -1.21
N THR A 133 -5.97 -3.34 -2.31
CA THR A 133 -7.08 -4.18 -2.75
C THR A 133 -6.59 -5.57 -3.15
N PRO A 134 -7.32 -6.63 -2.80
CA PRO A 134 -6.87 -8.01 -3.05
C PRO A 134 -6.95 -8.42 -4.53
N VAL A 135 -7.74 -7.71 -5.32
CA VAL A 135 -7.97 -8.00 -6.75
C VAL A 135 -8.07 -6.72 -7.55
N SER A 136 -7.57 -6.73 -8.78
CA SER A 136 -7.50 -5.55 -9.65
C SER A 136 -8.85 -5.00 -10.12
N CYS A 137 -9.94 -5.74 -9.94
CA CYS A 137 -11.28 -5.28 -10.31
C CYS A 137 -12.03 -4.57 -9.18
N LEU A 138 -11.48 -4.53 -7.98
CA LEU A 138 -11.99 -3.81 -6.81
C LEU A 138 -11.06 -2.62 -6.55
N HIS A 139 -11.62 -1.45 -6.28
CA HIS A 139 -10.89 -0.23 -5.96
C HIS A 139 -11.08 0.18 -4.50
N GLU A 140 -10.18 1.04 -4.00
CA GLU A 140 -10.19 1.52 -2.61
C GLU A 140 -11.49 2.25 -2.22
N ASP A 141 -12.14 2.91 -3.17
CA ASP A 141 -13.43 3.58 -2.99
C ASP A 141 -14.63 2.61 -3.00
N GLY A 142 -14.37 1.30 -3.14
CA GLY A 142 -15.38 0.25 -3.23
C GLY A 142 -15.97 0.09 -4.63
N SER A 143 -15.57 0.91 -5.60
CA SER A 143 -16.02 0.75 -6.99
C SER A 143 -15.46 -0.52 -7.62
N VAL A 144 -16.17 -1.04 -8.62
CA VAL A 144 -15.82 -2.28 -9.30
C VAL A 144 -15.83 -2.06 -10.81
N THR A 145 -14.69 -2.29 -11.46
CA THR A 145 -14.54 -2.08 -12.91
C THR A 145 -14.82 -3.30 -13.75
N CYS A 146 -15.09 -4.46 -13.15
CA CYS A 146 -15.32 -5.70 -13.87
C CYS A 146 -16.74 -5.76 -14.46
N CYS A 147 -16.86 -6.00 -15.77
CA CYS A 147 -18.15 -6.19 -16.46
C CYS A 147 -18.94 -7.42 -15.94
N ARG A 148 -18.28 -8.39 -15.32
CA ARG A 148 -18.89 -9.57 -14.69
C ARG A 148 -19.38 -9.33 -13.26
N ALA A 149 -19.13 -8.15 -12.68
CA ALA A 149 -19.48 -7.86 -11.29
C ALA A 149 -20.91 -8.27 -10.91
N PRO A 150 -21.96 -8.01 -11.72
CA PRO A 150 -23.34 -8.38 -11.38
C PRO A 150 -23.57 -9.88 -11.22
N HIS A 151 -22.69 -10.71 -11.79
CA HIS A 151 -22.77 -12.18 -11.75
C HIS A 151 -21.56 -12.84 -11.07
N CYS A 152 -20.68 -12.03 -10.46
CA CYS A 152 -19.45 -12.52 -9.84
C CYS A 152 -19.74 -13.05 -8.43
N ARG A 153 -19.73 -14.38 -8.28
CA ARG A 153 -19.96 -15.04 -6.98
C ARG A 153 -18.81 -14.85 -5.99
N THR A 154 -17.60 -14.50 -6.46
CA THR A 154 -16.44 -14.29 -5.60
C THR A 154 -16.23 -12.83 -5.19
N LEU A 155 -16.89 -11.87 -5.85
CA LEU A 155 -16.74 -10.45 -5.52
C LEU A 155 -17.03 -10.13 -4.05
N PRO A 156 -18.12 -10.63 -3.43
CA PRO A 156 -18.40 -10.36 -2.02
C PRO A 156 -17.28 -10.87 -1.08
N VAL A 157 -16.59 -11.95 -1.46
CA VAL A 157 -15.45 -12.47 -0.68
C VAL A 157 -14.30 -11.47 -0.68
N TRP A 158 -13.96 -10.92 -1.84
CA TRP A 158 -12.88 -9.93 -1.96
C TRP A 158 -13.21 -8.60 -1.29
N GLN A 159 -14.45 -8.15 -1.41
CA GLN A 159 -14.92 -6.96 -0.71
C GLN A 159 -14.83 -7.14 0.81
N ARG A 160 -15.29 -8.29 1.33
CA ARG A 160 -15.19 -8.59 2.76
C ARG A 160 -13.74 -8.69 3.23
N PHE A 161 -12.90 -9.37 2.48
CA PHE A 161 -11.47 -9.48 2.80
C PHE A 161 -10.81 -8.08 2.89
N TYR A 162 -11.07 -7.21 1.91
CA TYR A 162 -10.55 -5.84 1.91
C TYR A 162 -11.04 -5.06 3.14
N THR A 163 -12.34 -5.12 3.43
CA THR A 163 -12.92 -4.45 4.60
C THR A 163 -12.29 -4.93 5.90
N MET A 164 -12.19 -6.24 6.11
CA MET A 164 -11.56 -6.83 7.30
C MET A 164 -10.10 -6.41 7.44
N THR A 165 -9.35 -6.41 6.35
CA THR A 165 -7.94 -6.01 6.34
C THR A 165 -7.79 -4.53 6.69
N ARG A 166 -8.64 -3.68 6.12
CA ARG A 166 -8.67 -2.24 6.41
C ARG A 166 -9.03 -1.97 7.86
N GLU A 167 -10.09 -2.59 8.37
CA GLU A 167 -10.51 -2.46 9.77
C GLU A 167 -9.40 -2.89 10.72
N TYR A 168 -8.79 -4.05 10.47
CA TYR A 168 -7.71 -4.58 11.29
C TYR A 168 -6.51 -3.62 11.36
N PHE A 169 -5.96 -3.19 10.24
CA PHE A 169 -4.80 -2.30 10.24
C PHE A 169 -5.12 -0.86 10.64
N SER A 170 -6.36 -0.40 10.49
CA SER A 170 -6.80 0.90 10.98
C SER A 170 -6.99 0.93 12.51
N GLY A 171 -7.24 -0.23 13.10
CA GLY A 171 -7.36 -0.38 14.56
C GLY A 171 -6.03 -0.46 15.30
N ILE A 172 -4.90 -0.58 14.59
CA ILE A 172 -3.57 -0.72 15.21
C ILE A 172 -2.75 0.54 14.92
N THR A 173 -2.20 1.15 15.96
CA THR A 173 -1.35 2.34 15.89
C THR A 173 0.11 2.02 16.18
N LEU A 174 1.01 2.97 15.91
CA LEU A 174 2.42 2.84 16.37
C LEU A 174 2.50 2.80 17.91
N ALA A 175 1.61 3.48 18.62
CA ALA A 175 1.58 3.45 20.07
C ALA A 175 1.24 2.05 20.60
N ASP A 176 0.33 1.34 19.97
CA ASP A 176 -0.02 -0.03 20.34
C ASP A 176 1.17 -0.98 20.18
N LEU A 177 1.96 -0.80 19.11
CA LEU A 177 3.17 -1.59 18.88
C LEU A 177 4.33 -1.23 19.82
N LEU A 178 4.30 -0.07 20.49
CA LEU A 178 5.27 0.32 21.51
C LEU A 178 4.93 -0.26 22.89
N GLN A 179 3.68 -0.65 23.09
CA GLN A 179 3.27 -1.38 24.28
C GLN A 179 3.81 -2.81 24.21
N ASP A 180 3.82 -3.51 25.31
CA ASP A 180 4.43 -4.82 25.50
C ASP A 180 4.27 -5.76 24.28
N PRO A 181 5.37 -6.21 23.65
CA PRO A 181 5.32 -7.12 22.49
C PRO A 181 4.70 -8.49 22.81
N GLU A 182 4.56 -8.86 24.09
CA GLU A 182 3.92 -10.11 24.52
C GLU A 182 2.40 -9.98 24.72
N LYS A 183 1.87 -8.74 24.66
CA LYS A 183 0.42 -8.53 24.80
C LYS A 183 -0.24 -8.68 23.43
N PRO A 184 -1.13 -9.66 23.23
CA PRO A 184 -1.86 -9.80 21.98
C PRO A 184 -2.70 -8.55 21.71
N LEU A 185 -2.63 -8.07 20.47
CA LEU A 185 -3.43 -6.95 19.95
C LEU A 185 -4.91 -7.33 19.82
#